data_5de3233f317986f15289f84da81fa5d6
#
_entry.id   5de3233f317986f15289f84da81fa5d6
#
_cell.length_a   1.000
_cell.length_b   1.000
_cell.length_c   1.000
_cell.angle_alpha   90.00
_cell.angle_beta   90.00
_cell.angle_gamma   90.00
#
_symmetry.space_group_name_H-M   'P 1'
#
loop_
_entity.id
_entity.type
_entity.pdbx_description
1 polymer ?
#
loop_
_entity_poly.entity_id
_entity_poly.type
_entity_poly.pdbx_seq_one_letter_code
_entity_poly.pdbx_strand_id
1 'polypeptide(L)'
;MSNSKISSLAVGISAIAMLAGAAEAATLNVMTSLNRNHDQVVAYFDLMHTPMNKAKGAVTLNYKGGPEVTPNRKQGAALKRGIIDVKFGPSGYDIGLNTCARLVALSTQPQSVIRKNGGWDVMQKCWGEKMNARILAHPFYNSGNFHIYLIDPPVKNKKTGISLKGYKMRSTALYHPFMKAMGGTPINISPGDVYTSLQRGLVKGLAWPEGGIFRYGWTKYIKYRVGPGFWRSSTMGVVNLDAYNKMTKKERDYLDAWGLKFEQESTPYMRALADKDNAKVFAAGVKVVDLQGEYGKAFTKTVMDSTWASAKKKMPA
;
A
#
# COMPACT_ATOMS: atom_id res chain seq x y z
N MET A 1 -14.25 -70.43 -64.59
CA MET A 1 -14.47 -68.96 -64.73
C MET A 1 -15.03 -68.47 -63.38
N SER A 2 -14.24 -67.98 -62.53
CA SER A 2 -14.69 -67.42 -61.25
C SER A 2 -13.78 -66.21 -60.90
N ASN A 3 -14.39 -65.05 -60.99
CA ASN A 3 -13.73 -63.77 -60.64
C ASN A 3 -13.79 -63.53 -59.10
N SER A 4 -12.69 -63.59 -58.44
CA SER A 4 -12.56 -63.16 -57.04
C SER A 4 -12.30 -61.66 -56.97
N LYS A 5 -13.22 -60.91 -56.40
CA LYS A 5 -13.04 -59.51 -56.07
C LYS A 5 -12.33 -59.37 -54.72
N ILE A 6 -11.17 -58.80 -54.75
CA ILE A 6 -10.43 -58.42 -53.55
C ILE A 6 -10.94 -57.02 -53.10
N SER A 7 -11.58 -56.98 -51.93
CA SER A 7 -12.04 -55.73 -51.31
C SER A 7 -10.92 -55.18 -50.43
N SER A 8 -10.35 -54.04 -50.83
CA SER A 8 -9.36 -53.28 -50.05
C SER A 8 -10.06 -52.52 -48.93
N LEU A 9 -9.79 -52.91 -47.69
CA LEU A 9 -10.20 -52.16 -46.49
C LEU A 9 -9.24 -50.99 -46.28
N ALA A 10 -9.68 -49.76 -46.56
CA ALA A 10 -8.96 -48.55 -46.21
C ALA A 10 -9.18 -48.22 -44.73
N VAL A 11 -8.18 -48.43 -43.90
CA VAL A 11 -8.15 -47.99 -42.50
C VAL A 11 -7.87 -46.48 -42.47
N GLY A 12 -8.88 -45.69 -42.24
CA GLY A 12 -8.77 -44.24 -42.04
C GLY A 12 -8.19 -43.95 -40.63
N ILE A 13 -6.92 -43.55 -40.59
CA ILE A 13 -6.32 -43.01 -39.37
C ILE A 13 -6.82 -41.57 -39.22
N SER A 14 -7.81 -41.33 -38.36
CA SER A 14 -8.23 -40.00 -37.94
C SER A 14 -7.15 -39.43 -37.00
N ALA A 15 -6.31 -38.57 -37.51
CA ALA A 15 -5.41 -37.75 -36.68
C ALA A 15 -6.26 -36.73 -35.91
N ILE A 16 -6.50 -37.01 -34.64
CA ILE A 16 -7.05 -36.02 -33.70
C ILE A 16 -5.91 -35.03 -33.44
N ALA A 17 -5.90 -33.94 -34.19
CA ALA A 17 -5.09 -32.76 -33.85
C ALA A 17 -5.58 -32.22 -32.52
N MET A 18 -4.88 -32.55 -31.43
CA MET A 18 -5.03 -31.83 -30.18
C MET A 18 -4.58 -30.38 -30.43
N LEU A 19 -5.53 -29.51 -30.70
CA LEU A 19 -5.35 -28.07 -30.55
C LEU A 19 -5.01 -27.83 -29.06
N ALA A 20 -3.73 -27.80 -28.73
CA ALA A 20 -3.27 -27.21 -27.50
C ALA A 20 -3.61 -25.71 -27.59
N GLY A 21 -4.83 -25.37 -27.24
CA GLY A 21 -5.25 -23.99 -27.09
C GLY A 21 -4.25 -23.34 -26.13
N ALA A 22 -3.53 -22.32 -26.62
CA ALA A 22 -2.74 -21.48 -25.74
C ALA A 22 -3.70 -20.97 -24.65
N ALA A 23 -3.54 -21.44 -23.42
CA ALA A 23 -4.36 -20.98 -22.31
C ALA A 23 -4.24 -19.46 -22.24
N GLU A 24 -5.36 -18.78 -22.44
CA GLU A 24 -5.42 -17.33 -22.39
C GLU A 24 -4.95 -16.88 -21.00
N ALA A 25 -4.09 -15.87 -20.93
CA ALA A 25 -3.57 -15.36 -19.68
C ALA A 25 -4.71 -14.86 -18.78
N ALA A 26 -4.72 -15.27 -17.52
CA ALA A 26 -5.71 -14.77 -16.58
C ALA A 26 -5.63 -13.24 -16.48
N THR A 27 -6.78 -12.57 -16.57
CA THR A 27 -6.83 -11.10 -16.47
C THR A 27 -7.42 -10.72 -15.12
N LEU A 28 -6.64 -9.93 -14.33
CA LEU A 28 -7.05 -9.44 -13.02
C LEU A 28 -7.33 -7.93 -13.08
N ASN A 29 -8.51 -7.52 -12.62
CA ASN A 29 -8.90 -6.12 -12.51
C ASN A 29 -8.27 -5.49 -11.28
N VAL A 30 -7.47 -4.45 -11.49
CA VAL A 30 -6.67 -3.79 -10.44
C VAL A 30 -7.17 -2.40 -10.16
N MET A 31 -7.24 -2.04 -8.88
CA MET A 31 -7.42 -0.65 -8.44
C MET A 31 -6.31 -0.21 -7.48
N THR A 32 -5.98 1.08 -7.54
CA THR A 32 -5.05 1.71 -6.60
C THR A 32 -5.78 2.59 -5.60
N SER A 33 -5.35 2.57 -4.33
CA SER A 33 -5.98 3.40 -3.27
C SER A 33 -5.45 4.83 -3.20
N LEU A 34 -4.46 5.14 -4.03
CA LEU A 34 -3.86 6.45 -4.18
C LEU A 34 -3.94 6.86 -5.65
N ASN A 35 -3.93 8.17 -5.91
CA ASN A 35 -4.04 8.71 -7.27
C ASN A 35 -2.88 8.25 -8.16
N ARG A 36 -3.09 8.21 -9.47
CA ARG A 36 -2.12 7.73 -10.47
C ARG A 36 -0.75 8.44 -10.40
N ASN A 37 -0.73 9.70 -9.99
CA ASN A 37 0.49 10.51 -9.86
C ASN A 37 1.18 10.38 -8.49
N HIS A 38 0.68 9.55 -7.56
CA HIS A 38 1.34 9.29 -6.28
C HIS A 38 2.59 8.43 -6.49
N ASP A 39 3.70 8.74 -5.80
CA ASP A 39 4.99 8.04 -5.98
C ASP A 39 4.90 6.52 -5.85
N GLN A 40 4.11 6.02 -4.88
CA GLN A 40 3.89 4.57 -4.71
C GLN A 40 3.13 3.95 -5.89
N VAL A 41 2.21 4.69 -6.51
CA VAL A 41 1.47 4.21 -7.69
C VAL A 41 2.35 4.29 -8.94
N VAL A 42 3.17 5.34 -9.07
CA VAL A 42 4.20 5.42 -10.12
C VAL A 42 5.12 4.21 -10.02
N ALA A 43 5.68 3.93 -8.83
CA ALA A 43 6.54 2.76 -8.62
C ALA A 43 5.83 1.43 -8.93
N TYR A 44 4.56 1.29 -8.56
CA TYR A 44 3.75 0.11 -8.90
C TYR A 44 3.65 -0.09 -10.42
N PHE A 45 3.41 0.97 -11.17
CA PHE A 45 3.35 0.90 -12.64
C PHE A 45 4.71 0.60 -13.25
N ASP A 46 5.77 1.23 -12.77
CA ASP A 46 7.10 1.09 -13.35
C ASP A 46 7.75 -0.27 -13.05
N LEU A 47 7.47 -0.84 -11.88
CA LEU A 47 8.15 -2.06 -11.40
C LEU A 47 7.27 -3.33 -11.48
N MET A 48 5.95 -3.21 -11.52
CA MET A 48 5.06 -4.37 -11.55
C MET A 48 4.07 -4.33 -12.72
N HIS A 49 3.12 -3.39 -12.74
CA HIS A 49 2.02 -3.40 -13.70
C HIS A 49 2.50 -3.40 -15.17
N THR A 50 3.28 -2.41 -15.56
CA THR A 50 3.73 -2.26 -16.95
C THR A 50 4.69 -3.36 -17.39
N PRO A 51 5.76 -3.70 -16.64
CA PRO A 51 6.67 -4.75 -17.06
C PRO A 51 6.01 -6.13 -17.05
N MET A 52 5.14 -6.44 -16.10
CA MET A 52 4.41 -7.70 -16.05
C MET A 52 3.52 -7.88 -17.30
N ASN A 53 2.78 -6.83 -17.70
CA ASN A 53 1.94 -6.86 -18.89
C ASN A 53 2.77 -6.94 -20.18
N LYS A 54 3.93 -6.27 -20.23
CA LYS A 54 4.86 -6.37 -21.39
C LYS A 54 5.48 -7.76 -21.53
N ALA A 55 5.66 -8.48 -20.44
CA ALA A 55 6.21 -9.84 -20.46
C ALA A 55 5.26 -10.86 -21.08
N LYS A 56 3.98 -10.53 -21.30
CA LYS A 56 2.96 -11.40 -21.90
C LYS A 56 2.94 -12.82 -21.31
N GLY A 57 3.07 -12.88 -19.95
CA GLY A 57 3.12 -14.15 -19.21
C GLY A 57 1.73 -14.68 -18.88
N ALA A 58 1.68 -15.51 -17.83
CA ALA A 58 0.45 -16.23 -17.45
C ALA A 58 -0.67 -15.35 -16.89
N VAL A 59 -0.37 -14.10 -16.45
CA VAL A 59 -1.35 -13.18 -15.87
C VAL A 59 -1.16 -11.78 -16.45
N THR A 60 -2.29 -11.12 -16.73
CA THR A 60 -2.37 -9.71 -17.16
C THR A 60 -3.08 -8.88 -16.11
N LEU A 61 -2.62 -7.66 -15.86
CA LEU A 61 -3.22 -6.71 -14.94
C LEU A 61 -4.01 -5.64 -15.72
N ASN A 62 -5.32 -5.59 -15.52
CA ASN A 62 -6.22 -4.61 -16.13
C ASN A 62 -6.50 -3.47 -15.13
N TYR A 63 -5.87 -2.32 -15.30
CA TYR A 63 -6.06 -1.18 -14.40
C TYR A 63 -7.42 -0.52 -14.61
N LYS A 64 -8.22 -0.48 -13.55
CA LYS A 64 -9.61 0.05 -13.55
C LYS A 64 -9.70 1.46 -12.96
N GLY A 65 -8.62 2.02 -12.43
CA GLY A 65 -8.60 3.35 -11.87
C GLY A 65 -8.18 3.41 -10.40
N GLY A 66 -8.30 4.59 -9.83
CA GLY A 66 -7.91 4.91 -8.47
C GLY A 66 -9.09 5.37 -7.59
N PRO A 67 -8.81 6.30 -6.63
CA PRO A 67 -9.84 6.86 -5.74
C PRO A 67 -10.96 7.61 -6.46
N GLU A 68 -10.72 8.07 -7.68
CA GLU A 68 -11.68 8.73 -8.56
C GLU A 68 -12.80 7.80 -9.05
N VAL A 69 -12.51 6.50 -9.16
CA VAL A 69 -13.49 5.48 -9.56
C VAL A 69 -14.17 4.88 -8.31
N THR A 70 -13.38 4.48 -7.34
CA THR A 70 -13.88 3.94 -6.07
C THR A 70 -13.12 4.59 -4.91
N PRO A 71 -13.78 5.31 -4.00
CA PRO A 71 -13.14 5.95 -2.87
C PRO A 71 -12.23 4.98 -2.10
N ASN A 72 -11.02 5.41 -1.77
CA ASN A 72 -9.95 4.57 -1.24
C ASN A 72 -10.37 3.67 -0.05
N ARG A 73 -11.22 4.17 0.85
CA ARG A 73 -11.74 3.40 2.00
C ARG A 73 -12.86 2.42 1.66
N LYS A 74 -13.40 2.45 0.44
CA LYS A 74 -14.40 1.50 -0.05
C LYS A 74 -13.79 0.37 -0.87
N GLN A 75 -12.55 0.53 -1.35
CA GLN A 75 -11.88 -0.46 -2.19
C GLN A 75 -11.63 -1.79 -1.47
N GLY A 76 -11.32 -1.79 -0.16
CA GLY A 76 -11.18 -3.02 0.63
C GLY A 76 -12.47 -3.86 0.65
N ALA A 77 -13.63 -3.21 0.75
CA ALA A 77 -14.92 -3.90 0.68
C ALA A 77 -15.23 -4.39 -0.73
N ALA A 78 -14.83 -3.65 -1.77
CA ALA A 78 -14.95 -4.07 -3.16
C ALA A 78 -14.09 -5.31 -3.45
N LEU A 79 -12.84 -5.32 -2.98
CA LEU A 79 -11.95 -6.48 -3.06
C LEU A 79 -12.55 -7.71 -2.36
N LYS A 80 -13.00 -7.55 -1.11
CA LYS A 80 -13.59 -8.65 -0.33
C LYS A 80 -14.74 -9.33 -1.05
N ARG A 81 -15.54 -8.57 -1.82
CA ARG A 81 -16.70 -9.07 -2.58
C ARG A 81 -16.35 -9.52 -4.00
N GLY A 82 -15.09 -9.47 -4.41
CA GLY A 82 -14.67 -9.83 -5.78
C GLY A 82 -15.13 -8.85 -6.87
N ILE A 83 -15.50 -7.60 -6.52
CA ILE A 83 -15.82 -6.55 -7.51
C ILE A 83 -14.54 -6.09 -8.23
N ILE A 84 -13.41 -6.12 -7.53
CA ILE A 84 -12.07 -5.97 -8.06
C ILE A 84 -11.24 -7.18 -7.63
N ASP A 85 -10.28 -7.57 -8.46
CA ASP A 85 -9.45 -8.74 -8.18
C ASP A 85 -8.21 -8.38 -7.38
N VAL A 86 -7.61 -7.22 -7.65
CA VAL A 86 -6.39 -6.74 -6.97
C VAL A 86 -6.58 -5.32 -6.47
N LYS A 87 -6.14 -5.09 -5.24
CA LYS A 87 -6.04 -3.76 -4.64
C LYS A 87 -4.58 -3.47 -4.31
N PHE A 88 -4.11 -2.28 -4.69
CA PHE A 88 -2.80 -1.77 -4.31
C PHE A 88 -2.94 -0.46 -3.53
N GLY A 89 -2.37 -0.41 -2.33
CA GLY A 89 -2.39 0.80 -1.51
C GLY A 89 -2.18 0.57 -0.02
N PRO A 90 -2.17 1.65 0.79
CA PRO A 90 -1.97 1.58 2.23
C PRO A 90 -3.03 0.72 2.93
N SER A 91 -2.58 -0.22 3.77
CA SER A 91 -3.44 -1.07 4.62
C SER A 91 -4.26 -0.25 5.63
N GLY A 92 -3.78 0.94 5.97
CA GLY A 92 -4.47 1.87 6.88
C GLY A 92 -5.87 2.30 6.41
N TYR A 93 -6.20 2.12 5.13
CA TYR A 93 -7.56 2.37 4.62
C TYR A 93 -8.52 1.21 4.89
N ASP A 94 -8.00 0.03 5.22
CA ASP A 94 -8.78 -1.19 5.43
C ASP A 94 -9.01 -1.51 6.91
N ILE A 95 -8.51 -0.71 7.84
CA ILE A 95 -8.54 -0.99 9.29
C ILE A 95 -9.96 -1.13 9.89
N GLY A 96 -10.97 -0.66 9.19
CA GLY A 96 -12.38 -0.86 9.55
C GLY A 96 -12.88 -2.28 9.22
N LEU A 97 -12.26 -2.93 8.25
CA LEU A 97 -12.56 -4.31 7.83
C LEU A 97 -11.59 -5.30 8.46
N ASN A 98 -10.32 -4.92 8.55
CA ASN A 98 -9.22 -5.75 9.00
C ASN A 98 -8.41 -5.02 10.08
N THR A 99 -8.60 -5.39 11.32
CA THR A 99 -7.88 -4.79 12.45
C THR A 99 -6.37 -5.08 12.41
N CYS A 100 -5.94 -6.21 11.83
CA CYS A 100 -4.53 -6.54 11.65
C CYS A 100 -3.79 -5.55 10.73
N ALA A 101 -4.51 -4.84 9.87
CA ALA A 101 -3.91 -3.83 9.00
C ALA A 101 -3.20 -2.70 9.78
N ARG A 102 -3.51 -2.52 11.07
CA ARG A 102 -2.81 -1.58 11.96
C ARG A 102 -1.39 -2.03 12.26
N LEU A 103 -1.17 -3.35 12.39
CA LEU A 103 0.13 -3.91 12.78
C LEU A 103 1.20 -3.71 11.71
N VAL A 104 0.80 -3.66 10.45
CA VAL A 104 1.73 -3.47 9.32
C VAL A 104 2.55 -2.19 9.47
N ALA A 105 1.91 -1.07 9.81
CA ALA A 105 2.60 0.21 10.01
C ALA A 105 3.43 0.25 11.31
N LEU A 106 3.08 -0.58 12.29
CA LEU A 106 3.73 -0.64 13.60
C LEU A 106 4.88 -1.64 13.66
N SER A 107 4.99 -2.54 12.67
CA SER A 107 6.11 -3.48 12.61
C SER A 107 7.42 -2.73 12.40
N THR A 108 8.42 -3.07 13.23
CA THR A 108 9.79 -2.58 13.12
C THR A 108 10.73 -3.60 12.47
N GLN A 109 10.23 -4.82 12.23
CA GLN A 109 11.02 -5.91 11.66
C GLN A 109 11.12 -5.80 10.14
N PRO A 110 12.29 -6.07 9.54
CA PRO A 110 12.42 -6.17 8.08
C PRO A 110 11.48 -7.23 7.50
N GLN A 111 11.01 -7.03 6.26
CA GLN A 111 10.13 -7.99 5.59
C GLN A 111 10.75 -9.39 5.46
N SER A 112 12.06 -9.46 5.21
CA SER A 112 12.79 -10.73 5.16
C SER A 112 12.73 -11.50 6.49
N VAL A 113 12.69 -10.79 7.62
CA VAL A 113 12.48 -11.37 8.95
C VAL A 113 11.03 -11.79 9.14
N ILE A 114 10.07 -10.91 8.79
CA ILE A 114 8.64 -11.20 8.90
C ILE A 114 8.26 -12.46 8.10
N ARG A 115 8.84 -12.65 6.91
CA ARG A 115 8.62 -13.83 6.07
C ARG A 115 9.19 -15.11 6.65
N LYS A 116 10.23 -15.04 7.52
CA LYS A 116 10.94 -16.20 8.08
C LYS A 116 10.48 -16.58 9.49
N ASN A 117 9.92 -15.64 10.26
CA ASN A 117 9.58 -15.85 11.67
C ASN A 117 8.10 -16.17 11.93
N GLY A 118 7.34 -16.52 10.88
CA GLY A 118 5.91 -16.81 10.95
C GLY A 118 5.00 -15.56 10.90
N GLY A 119 5.56 -14.36 10.97
CA GLY A 119 4.77 -13.11 10.91
C GLY A 119 4.01 -12.96 9.60
N TRP A 120 4.59 -13.43 8.49
CA TRP A 120 3.94 -13.43 7.19
C TRP A 120 2.70 -14.33 7.16
N ASP A 121 2.78 -15.51 7.75
CA ASP A 121 1.66 -16.46 7.78
C ASP A 121 0.50 -15.93 8.64
N VAL A 122 0.83 -15.30 9.77
CA VAL A 122 -0.17 -14.60 10.60
C VAL A 122 -0.85 -13.49 9.80
N MET A 123 -0.10 -12.69 9.05
CA MET A 123 -0.67 -11.66 8.18
C MET A 123 -1.55 -12.26 7.08
N GLN A 124 -1.09 -13.30 6.38
CA GLN A 124 -1.86 -14.00 5.34
C GLN A 124 -3.19 -14.54 5.91
N LYS A 125 -3.12 -15.23 7.06
CA LYS A 125 -4.32 -15.72 7.74
C LYS A 125 -5.31 -14.60 8.05
N CYS A 126 -4.82 -13.49 8.62
CA CYS A 126 -5.68 -12.36 8.96
C CYS A 126 -6.33 -11.70 7.73
N TRP A 127 -5.60 -11.55 6.64
CA TRP A 127 -6.17 -11.02 5.38
C TRP A 127 -7.17 -11.99 4.76
N GLY A 128 -6.90 -13.29 4.79
CA GLY A 128 -7.82 -14.33 4.31
C GLY A 128 -9.14 -14.29 5.09
N GLU A 129 -9.08 -14.38 6.39
CA GLU A 129 -10.28 -14.43 7.26
C GLU A 129 -11.10 -13.13 7.23
N LYS A 130 -10.44 -11.98 7.29
CA LYS A 130 -11.15 -10.69 7.44
C LYS A 130 -11.55 -10.07 6.11
N MET A 131 -10.77 -10.26 5.06
CA MET A 131 -10.94 -9.56 3.79
C MET A 131 -11.15 -10.48 2.57
N ASN A 132 -11.17 -11.80 2.75
CA ASN A 132 -11.15 -12.75 1.64
C ASN A 132 -10.03 -12.40 0.65
N ALA A 133 -8.82 -12.16 1.16
CA ALA A 133 -7.71 -11.66 0.38
C ALA A 133 -6.39 -12.39 0.73
N ARG A 134 -5.51 -12.49 -0.27
CA ARG A 134 -4.12 -12.93 -0.14
C ARG A 134 -3.19 -11.74 -0.34
N ILE A 135 -2.16 -11.63 0.47
CA ILE A 135 -1.11 -10.62 0.31
C ILE A 135 -0.14 -11.11 -0.77
N LEU A 136 0.04 -10.32 -1.82
CA LEU A 136 1.03 -10.55 -2.88
C LEU A 136 2.37 -9.92 -2.55
N ALA A 137 2.34 -8.69 -2.03
CA ALA A 137 3.54 -7.91 -1.73
C ALA A 137 3.29 -6.92 -0.60
N HIS A 138 4.35 -6.64 0.17
CA HIS A 138 4.43 -5.51 1.09
C HIS A 138 5.62 -4.61 0.70
N PRO A 139 5.46 -3.79 -0.35
CA PRO A 139 6.53 -2.96 -0.89
C PRO A 139 6.86 -1.77 0.01
N PHE A 140 7.97 -1.09 -0.26
CA PHE A 140 8.38 0.20 0.31
C PHE A 140 8.70 0.19 1.80
N TYR A 141 8.97 -0.95 2.41
CA TYR A 141 9.12 -1.06 3.86
C TYR A 141 10.15 -0.07 4.44
N ASN A 142 11.33 0.05 3.85
CA ASN A 142 12.41 0.94 4.29
C ASN A 142 12.62 2.15 3.34
N SER A 143 11.62 2.56 2.60
CA SER A 143 11.73 3.64 1.62
C SER A 143 11.70 5.04 2.22
N GLY A 144 11.48 5.18 3.51
CA GLY A 144 11.37 6.43 4.25
C GLY A 144 10.47 6.27 5.47
N ASN A 145 10.56 7.23 6.36
CA ASN A 145 9.76 7.29 7.57
C ASN A 145 8.59 8.25 7.41
N PHE A 146 7.60 8.13 8.30
CA PHE A 146 6.58 9.15 8.47
C PHE A 146 7.10 10.30 9.31
N HIS A 147 6.63 11.50 9.02
CA HIS A 147 6.88 12.72 9.77
C HIS A 147 5.58 13.47 10.00
N ILE A 148 5.58 14.37 10.97
CA ILE A 148 4.52 15.37 11.11
C ILE A 148 4.95 16.60 10.30
N TYR A 149 4.06 17.12 9.48
CA TYR A 149 4.24 18.33 8.67
C TYR A 149 3.27 19.41 9.16
N LEU A 150 3.79 20.60 9.44
CA LEU A 150 3.03 21.72 10.02
C LEU A 150 3.17 22.98 9.18
N ILE A 151 2.13 23.85 9.24
CA ILE A 151 2.18 25.19 8.65
C ILE A 151 2.87 26.17 9.60
N ASP A 152 2.72 26.00 10.92
CA ASP A 152 3.31 26.84 11.98
C ASP A 152 4.48 26.13 12.65
N PRO A 153 5.39 26.87 13.35
CA PRO A 153 6.47 26.26 14.13
C PRO A 153 5.93 25.26 15.17
N PRO A 154 6.56 24.10 15.33
CA PRO A 154 6.15 23.15 16.36
C PRO A 154 6.39 23.68 17.78
N VAL A 155 5.39 23.56 18.63
CA VAL A 155 5.51 23.87 20.06
C VAL A 155 6.05 22.63 20.78
N LYS A 156 7.24 22.72 21.38
CA LYS A 156 7.85 21.62 22.15
C LYS A 156 7.04 21.29 23.42
N ASN A 157 6.96 20.01 23.75
CA ASN A 157 6.26 19.49 24.93
C ASN A 157 7.06 18.32 25.53
N LYS A 158 7.44 18.41 26.81
CA LYS A 158 8.26 17.38 27.49
C LYS A 158 7.56 16.01 27.59
N LYS A 159 6.22 15.99 27.64
CA LYS A 159 5.45 14.74 27.78
C LYS A 159 5.21 14.02 26.44
N THR A 160 5.09 14.78 25.35
CA THR A 160 4.63 14.25 24.05
C THR A 160 5.57 14.60 22.88
N GLY A 161 6.70 15.21 23.16
CA GLY A 161 7.65 15.74 22.19
C GLY A 161 7.21 17.10 21.63
N ILE A 162 6.01 17.18 21.08
CA ILE A 162 5.35 18.42 20.63
C ILE A 162 3.90 18.50 21.14
N SER A 163 3.37 19.71 21.18
CA SER A 163 1.93 19.95 21.40
C SER A 163 1.24 20.26 20.09
N LEU A 164 0.12 19.59 19.84
CA LEU A 164 -0.81 19.88 18.75
C LEU A 164 -2.12 20.52 19.25
N LYS A 165 -2.10 21.09 20.46
CA LYS A 165 -3.26 21.77 21.04
C LYS A 165 -3.73 22.90 20.13
N GLY A 166 -5.02 22.90 19.76
CA GLY A 166 -5.61 23.86 18.84
C GLY A 166 -5.38 23.54 17.35
N TYR A 167 -4.65 22.47 17.03
CA TYR A 167 -4.44 22.06 15.63
C TYR A 167 -5.51 21.07 15.19
N LYS A 168 -6.19 21.38 14.08
CA LYS A 168 -6.88 20.39 13.27
C LYS A 168 -5.85 19.76 12.33
N MET A 169 -5.69 18.46 12.41
CA MET A 169 -4.67 17.71 11.66
C MET A 169 -5.30 16.80 10.62
N ARG A 170 -4.85 16.89 9.38
CA ARG A 170 -5.22 15.88 8.39
C ARG A 170 -4.75 14.50 8.84
N SER A 171 -5.62 13.54 8.81
CA SER A 171 -5.41 12.23 9.42
C SER A 171 -6.05 11.09 8.64
N THR A 172 -5.75 9.90 9.09
CA THR A 172 -6.50 8.67 8.86
C THR A 172 -6.76 8.03 10.22
N ALA A 173 -7.66 7.07 10.29
CA ALA A 173 -7.98 6.40 11.55
C ALA A 173 -6.74 5.75 12.24
N LEU A 174 -5.69 5.45 11.47
CA LEU A 174 -4.43 4.93 12.01
C LEU A 174 -3.68 5.99 12.84
N TYR A 175 -3.74 7.28 12.44
CA TYR A 175 -2.98 8.37 13.06
C TYR A 175 -3.72 9.03 14.24
N HIS A 176 -5.03 8.81 14.36
CA HIS A 176 -5.85 9.44 15.41
C HIS A 176 -5.29 9.28 16.82
N PRO A 177 -4.78 8.09 17.23
CA PRO A 177 -4.31 7.90 18.61
C PRO A 177 -3.20 8.87 19.01
N PHE A 178 -2.13 8.97 18.24
CA PHE A 178 -1.01 9.83 18.60
C PHE A 178 -1.33 11.32 18.44
N MET A 179 -2.09 11.69 17.40
CA MET A 179 -2.50 13.08 17.24
C MET A 179 -3.34 13.57 18.41
N LYS A 180 -4.28 12.74 18.89
CA LYS A 180 -5.05 13.04 20.10
C LYS A 180 -4.19 13.09 21.36
N ALA A 181 -3.24 12.15 21.52
CA ALA A 181 -2.30 12.14 22.65
C ALA A 181 -1.44 13.41 22.71
N MET A 182 -1.13 14.02 21.56
CA MET A 182 -0.45 15.32 21.46
C MET A 182 -1.40 16.52 21.59
N GLY A 183 -2.70 16.31 21.82
CA GLY A 183 -3.71 17.36 22.01
C GLY A 183 -4.33 17.90 20.74
N GLY A 184 -4.06 17.31 19.58
CA GLY A 184 -4.62 17.71 18.29
C GLY A 184 -6.00 17.11 17.99
N THR A 185 -6.70 17.71 17.05
CA THR A 185 -7.98 17.22 16.52
C THR A 185 -7.77 16.58 15.14
N PRO A 186 -7.75 15.23 15.05
CA PRO A 186 -7.57 14.54 13.77
C PRO A 186 -8.84 14.57 12.93
N ILE A 187 -8.69 14.89 11.63
CA ILE A 187 -9.77 14.91 10.63
C ILE A 187 -9.40 13.96 9.50
N ASN A 188 -10.31 13.04 9.16
CA ASN A 188 -10.12 12.13 8.03
C ASN A 188 -10.30 12.86 6.70
N ILE A 189 -9.20 13.04 5.96
CA ILE A 189 -9.19 13.68 4.64
C ILE A 189 -8.40 12.79 3.68
N SER A 190 -8.95 12.57 2.49
CA SER A 190 -8.25 11.83 1.43
C SER A 190 -7.07 12.64 0.88
N PRO A 191 -6.00 11.99 0.37
CA PRO A 191 -4.82 12.71 -0.12
C PRO A 191 -5.12 13.76 -1.19
N GLY A 192 -6.07 13.49 -2.08
CA GLY A 192 -6.48 14.43 -3.13
C GLY A 192 -7.09 15.73 -2.60
N ASP A 193 -7.67 15.71 -1.40
CA ASP A 193 -8.37 16.88 -0.80
C ASP A 193 -7.46 17.69 0.15
N VAL A 194 -6.21 17.23 0.38
CA VAL A 194 -5.30 17.86 1.36
C VAL A 194 -4.91 19.27 0.92
N TYR A 195 -4.58 19.47 -0.36
CA TYR A 195 -4.20 20.79 -0.87
C TYR A 195 -5.28 21.84 -0.56
N THR A 196 -6.52 21.56 -0.93
CA THR A 196 -7.66 22.48 -0.70
C THR A 196 -7.94 22.66 0.80
N SER A 197 -7.75 21.60 1.59
CA SER A 197 -7.94 21.67 3.05
C SER A 197 -6.90 22.54 3.74
N LEU A 198 -5.63 22.48 3.30
CA LEU A 198 -4.57 23.38 3.74
C LEU A 198 -4.84 24.82 3.28
N GLN A 199 -5.22 25.02 2.01
CA GLN A 199 -5.53 26.31 1.42
C GLN A 199 -6.64 27.05 2.17
N ARG A 200 -7.68 26.34 2.58
CA ARG A 200 -8.83 26.90 3.31
C ARG A 200 -8.61 26.99 4.82
N GLY A 201 -7.43 26.60 5.32
CA GLY A 201 -7.13 26.58 6.74
C GLY A 201 -7.96 25.58 7.55
N LEU A 202 -8.61 24.59 6.89
CA LEU A 202 -9.36 23.54 7.56
C LEU A 202 -8.45 22.69 8.44
N VAL A 203 -7.22 22.45 7.98
CA VAL A 203 -6.17 21.76 8.75
C VAL A 203 -4.88 22.57 8.77
N LYS A 204 -4.13 22.45 9.87
CA LYS A 204 -2.85 23.12 10.10
C LYS A 204 -1.65 22.18 9.96
N GLY A 205 -1.87 20.95 9.53
CA GLY A 205 -0.80 19.98 9.31
C GLY A 205 -1.33 18.59 9.04
N LEU A 206 -0.38 17.67 8.86
CA LEU A 206 -0.64 16.27 8.52
C LEU A 206 0.50 15.37 8.99
N ALA A 207 0.25 14.06 9.06
CA ALA A 207 1.31 13.06 9.07
C ALA A 207 1.40 12.43 7.68
N TRP A 208 2.62 12.28 7.16
CA TRP A 208 2.89 11.78 5.83
C TRP A 208 4.28 11.13 5.74
N PRO A 209 4.49 10.13 4.89
CA PRO A 209 5.82 9.59 4.63
C PRO A 209 6.72 10.62 3.94
N GLU A 210 8.02 10.37 3.96
CA GLU A 210 8.96 11.06 3.11
C GLU A 210 8.59 10.85 1.64
N GLY A 211 8.67 11.91 0.85
CA GLY A 211 8.28 11.93 -0.56
C GLY A 211 6.81 12.30 -0.81
N GLY A 212 6.58 12.89 -1.96
CA GLY A 212 5.27 13.32 -2.45
C GLY A 212 4.79 14.68 -1.96
N ILE A 213 5.38 15.27 -0.92
CA ILE A 213 4.97 16.57 -0.36
C ILE A 213 5.10 17.68 -1.41
N PHE A 214 6.21 17.71 -2.15
CA PHE A 214 6.42 18.68 -3.22
C PHE A 214 5.50 18.40 -4.41
N ARG A 215 5.40 17.15 -4.83
CA ARG A 215 4.59 16.74 -5.99
C ARG A 215 3.10 17.09 -5.83
N TYR A 216 2.56 17.02 -4.62
CA TYR A 216 1.19 17.46 -4.30
C TYR A 216 1.04 18.96 -4.14
N GLY A 217 2.14 19.73 -4.24
CA GLY A 217 2.14 21.18 -4.08
C GLY A 217 1.90 21.65 -2.64
N TRP A 218 2.03 20.75 -1.64
CA TRP A 218 1.74 21.08 -0.24
C TRP A 218 2.79 22.00 0.39
N THR A 219 4.00 22.10 -0.18
CA THR A 219 5.05 23.03 0.23
C THR A 219 4.63 24.50 0.17
N LYS A 220 3.58 24.83 -0.59
CA LYS A 220 2.99 26.16 -0.57
C LYS A 220 2.52 26.54 0.83
N TYR A 221 2.01 25.59 1.60
CA TYR A 221 1.42 25.79 2.93
C TYR A 221 2.30 25.23 4.04
N ILE A 222 2.83 24.01 3.88
CA ILE A 222 3.68 23.35 4.87
C ILE A 222 5.03 24.05 4.96
N LYS A 223 5.44 24.40 6.19
CA LYS A 223 6.69 25.12 6.49
C LYS A 223 7.64 24.34 7.39
N TYR A 224 7.17 23.28 8.05
CA TYR A 224 7.96 22.51 9.00
C TYR A 224 7.75 21.01 8.79
N ARG A 225 8.85 20.24 8.77
CA ARG A 225 8.88 18.79 8.90
C ARG A 225 9.43 18.44 10.28
N VAL A 226 8.64 17.77 11.09
CA VAL A 226 9.00 17.40 12.48
C VAL A 226 9.37 15.93 12.54
N GLY A 227 10.54 15.65 13.12
CA GLY A 227 11.09 14.34 13.43
C GLY A 227 11.42 14.18 14.90
N PRO A 228 11.95 13.02 15.31
CA PRO A 228 12.42 11.93 14.44
C PRO A 228 11.31 11.27 13.62
N GLY A 229 11.72 10.64 12.50
CA GLY A 229 10.80 9.85 11.70
C GLY A 229 10.27 8.65 12.49
N PHE A 230 9.02 8.26 12.19
CA PHE A 230 8.35 7.14 12.82
C PHE A 230 7.69 6.25 11.76
N TRP A 231 7.24 5.07 12.14
CA TRP A 231 6.59 4.08 11.28
C TRP A 231 7.32 3.76 9.99
N ARG A 232 6.84 2.71 9.32
CA ARG A 232 7.24 2.30 7.98
C ARG A 232 6.05 2.36 7.04
N SER A 233 6.28 2.20 5.74
CA SER A 233 5.20 2.07 4.77
C SER A 233 4.32 0.87 5.11
N SER A 234 3.01 1.06 5.04
CA SER A 234 2.00 0.01 5.21
C SER A 234 1.29 -0.32 3.90
N THR A 235 1.89 0.04 2.76
CA THR A 235 1.33 -0.24 1.45
C THR A 235 1.43 -1.72 1.14
N MET A 236 0.36 -2.28 0.59
CA MET A 236 0.27 -3.69 0.23
C MET A 236 -0.35 -3.86 -1.15
N GLY A 237 0.12 -4.86 -1.87
CA GLY A 237 -0.59 -5.46 -2.99
C GLY A 237 -1.34 -6.68 -2.48
N VAL A 238 -2.65 -6.72 -2.66
CA VAL A 238 -3.51 -7.82 -2.20
C VAL A 238 -4.43 -8.27 -3.32
N VAL A 239 -4.64 -9.59 -3.46
CA VAL A 239 -5.54 -10.21 -4.43
C VAL A 239 -6.74 -10.82 -3.70
N ASN A 240 -7.92 -10.75 -4.30
CA ASN A 240 -9.10 -11.48 -3.82
C ASN A 240 -8.80 -12.97 -3.78
N LEU A 241 -9.10 -13.63 -2.66
CA LEU A 241 -8.71 -15.03 -2.43
C LEU A 241 -9.46 -16.00 -3.36
N ASP A 242 -10.72 -15.72 -3.67
CA ASP A 242 -11.49 -16.57 -4.59
C ASP A 242 -10.96 -16.44 -6.02
N ALA A 243 -10.61 -15.22 -6.46
CA ALA A 243 -9.97 -15.00 -7.75
C ALA A 243 -8.62 -15.73 -7.83
N TYR A 244 -7.79 -15.62 -6.78
CA TYR A 244 -6.50 -16.31 -6.68
C TYR A 244 -6.67 -17.84 -6.71
N ASN A 245 -7.63 -18.39 -5.99
CA ASN A 245 -7.88 -19.84 -5.91
C ASN A 245 -8.39 -20.44 -7.23
N LYS A 246 -9.10 -19.66 -8.06
CA LYS A 246 -9.53 -20.07 -9.41
C LYS A 246 -8.39 -20.16 -10.42
N MET A 247 -7.25 -19.53 -10.14
CA MET A 247 -6.10 -19.53 -11.02
C MET A 247 -5.42 -20.91 -11.02
N THR A 248 -4.83 -21.28 -12.15
CA THR A 248 -3.94 -22.44 -12.26
C THR A 248 -2.69 -22.24 -11.41
N LYS A 249 -1.98 -23.33 -11.10
CA LYS A 249 -0.68 -23.22 -10.36
C LYS A 249 0.31 -22.31 -11.09
N LYS A 250 0.38 -22.41 -12.43
CA LYS A 250 1.28 -21.59 -13.26
C LYS A 250 0.97 -20.10 -13.12
N GLU A 251 -0.30 -19.72 -13.11
CA GLU A 251 -0.73 -18.33 -12.95
C GLU A 251 -0.44 -17.80 -11.55
N ARG A 252 -0.70 -18.60 -10.51
CA ARG A 252 -0.39 -18.24 -9.12
C ARG A 252 1.11 -18.04 -8.91
N ASP A 253 1.93 -18.99 -9.37
CA ASP A 253 3.38 -18.92 -9.25
C ASP A 253 3.91 -17.68 -9.98
N TYR A 254 3.37 -17.36 -11.17
CA TYR A 254 3.74 -16.17 -11.93
C TYR A 254 3.38 -14.87 -11.19
N LEU A 255 2.16 -14.78 -10.64
CA LEU A 255 1.71 -13.61 -9.89
C LEU A 255 2.51 -13.41 -8.60
N ASP A 256 2.74 -14.49 -7.84
CA ASP A 256 3.53 -14.47 -6.61
C ASP A 256 5.00 -14.07 -6.86
N ALA A 257 5.61 -14.55 -7.96
CA ALA A 257 6.96 -14.18 -8.35
C ALA A 257 7.07 -12.68 -8.68
N TRP A 258 6.09 -12.11 -9.40
CA TRP A 258 6.04 -10.68 -9.66
C TRP A 258 5.80 -9.85 -8.39
N GLY A 259 4.96 -10.34 -7.47
CA GLY A 259 4.76 -9.71 -6.17
C GLY A 259 6.06 -9.64 -5.36
N LEU A 260 6.81 -10.74 -5.29
CA LEU A 260 8.09 -10.79 -4.58
C LEU A 260 9.15 -9.89 -5.23
N LYS A 261 9.26 -9.93 -6.58
CA LYS A 261 10.17 -9.04 -7.33
C LYS A 261 9.86 -7.58 -7.04
N PHE A 262 8.59 -7.20 -7.11
CA PHE A 262 8.16 -5.83 -6.81
C PHE A 262 8.50 -5.42 -5.37
N GLU A 263 8.30 -6.30 -4.40
CA GLU A 263 8.67 -6.05 -3.00
C GLU A 263 10.16 -5.74 -2.85
N GLN A 264 11.02 -6.51 -3.54
CA GLN A 264 12.49 -6.35 -3.47
C GLN A 264 12.98 -5.07 -4.17
N GLU A 265 12.45 -4.76 -5.35
CA GLU A 265 12.89 -3.63 -6.17
C GLU A 265 12.30 -2.28 -5.71
N SER A 266 11.16 -2.30 -5.03
CA SER A 266 10.41 -1.10 -4.69
C SER A 266 11.08 -0.21 -3.63
N THR A 267 11.81 -0.78 -2.69
CA THR A 267 12.44 -0.01 -1.60
C THR A 267 13.53 0.94 -2.11
N PRO A 268 14.54 0.48 -2.88
CA PRO A 268 15.56 1.38 -3.43
C PRO A 268 14.96 2.39 -4.42
N TYR A 269 13.99 1.97 -5.23
CA TYR A 269 13.30 2.87 -6.16
C TYR A 269 12.60 4.02 -5.42
N MET A 270 11.81 3.69 -4.40
CA MET A 270 11.08 4.70 -3.61
C MET A 270 11.99 5.61 -2.80
N ARG A 271 13.13 5.08 -2.28
CA ARG A 271 14.10 5.91 -1.60
C ARG A 271 14.67 6.98 -2.55
N ALA A 272 15.07 6.59 -3.75
CA ALA A 272 15.57 7.54 -4.76
C ALA A 272 14.53 8.60 -5.13
N LEU A 273 13.24 8.24 -5.22
CA LEU A 273 12.15 9.21 -5.43
C LEU A 273 11.98 10.15 -4.22
N ALA A 274 11.99 9.60 -2.99
CA ALA A 274 11.85 10.38 -1.77
C ALA A 274 13.01 11.38 -1.60
N ASP A 275 14.25 10.98 -1.91
CA ASP A 275 15.41 11.85 -1.84
C ASP A 275 15.29 13.03 -2.82
N LYS A 276 14.84 12.76 -4.07
CA LYS A 276 14.58 13.80 -5.07
C LYS A 276 13.44 14.76 -4.65
N ASP A 277 12.36 14.23 -4.07
CA ASP A 277 11.24 15.05 -3.56
C ASP A 277 11.68 15.89 -2.37
N ASN A 278 12.40 15.30 -1.40
CA ASN A 278 12.92 15.99 -0.22
C ASN A 278 13.84 17.15 -0.60
N ALA A 279 14.72 16.98 -1.58
CA ALA A 279 15.57 18.08 -2.08
C ALA A 279 14.72 19.27 -2.53
N LYS A 280 13.63 19.03 -3.25
CA LYS A 280 12.68 20.07 -3.69
C LYS A 280 11.88 20.65 -2.52
N VAL A 281 11.47 19.83 -1.56
CA VAL A 281 10.76 20.25 -0.33
C VAL A 281 11.62 21.24 0.45
N PHE A 282 12.91 20.94 0.63
CA PHE A 282 13.83 21.81 1.38
C PHE A 282 14.18 23.07 0.59
N ALA A 283 14.40 22.96 -0.72
CA ALA A 283 14.60 24.12 -1.60
C ALA A 283 13.37 25.08 -1.59
N ALA A 284 12.16 24.55 -1.36
CA ALA A 284 10.94 25.35 -1.17
C ALA A 284 10.83 25.99 0.23
N GLY A 285 11.86 25.88 1.07
CA GLY A 285 11.95 26.54 2.37
C GLY A 285 11.30 25.80 3.54
N VAL A 286 10.96 24.52 3.39
CA VAL A 286 10.46 23.70 4.50
C VAL A 286 11.61 23.40 5.47
N LYS A 287 11.46 23.82 6.71
CA LYS A 287 12.45 23.66 7.78
C LYS A 287 12.32 22.31 8.45
N VAL A 288 13.45 21.63 8.68
CA VAL A 288 13.48 20.39 9.45
C VAL A 288 13.63 20.72 10.93
N VAL A 289 12.73 20.19 11.75
CA VAL A 289 12.80 20.25 13.22
C VAL A 289 12.94 18.82 13.72
N ASP A 290 14.19 18.40 13.91
CA ASP A 290 14.51 17.09 14.47
C ASP A 290 14.64 17.20 15.99
N LEU A 291 13.66 16.64 16.70
CA LEU A 291 13.59 16.71 18.15
C LEU A 291 14.67 15.83 18.77
N GLN A 292 15.52 16.43 19.58
CA GLN A 292 16.63 15.75 20.26
C GLN A 292 16.32 15.50 21.75
N GLY A 293 17.13 14.63 22.39
CA GLY A 293 17.11 14.40 23.82
C GLY A 293 15.74 13.94 24.34
N GLU A 294 15.24 14.56 25.40
CA GLU A 294 13.98 14.24 26.05
C GLU A 294 12.76 14.41 25.12
N TYR A 295 12.78 15.43 24.27
CA TYR A 295 11.68 15.70 23.34
C TYR A 295 11.56 14.64 22.24
N GLY A 296 12.67 14.19 21.67
CA GLY A 296 12.69 13.12 20.66
C GLY A 296 12.24 11.80 21.24
N LYS A 297 12.70 11.45 22.44
CA LYS A 297 12.26 10.24 23.17
C LYS A 297 10.75 10.28 23.46
N ALA A 298 10.25 11.41 23.99
CA ALA A 298 8.84 11.60 24.30
C ALA A 298 7.96 11.54 23.04
N PHE A 299 8.43 12.12 21.93
CA PHE A 299 7.74 12.08 20.64
C PHE A 299 7.57 10.65 20.13
N THR A 300 8.67 9.91 20.02
CA THR A 300 8.66 8.52 19.54
C THR A 300 7.80 7.64 20.44
N LYS A 301 7.96 7.77 21.77
CA LYS A 301 7.16 7.03 22.76
C LYS A 301 5.67 7.33 22.60
N THR A 302 5.28 8.60 22.47
CA THR A 302 3.87 8.99 22.32
C THR A 302 3.25 8.40 21.05
N VAL A 303 3.96 8.47 19.92
CA VAL A 303 3.49 7.88 18.65
C VAL A 303 3.29 6.37 18.81
N MET A 304 4.29 5.67 19.33
CA MET A 304 4.26 4.21 19.42
C MET A 304 3.25 3.72 20.45
N ASP A 305 3.33 4.21 21.69
CA ASP A 305 2.49 3.71 22.79
C ASP A 305 1.00 3.97 22.55
N SER A 306 0.64 5.17 22.09
CA SER A 306 -0.77 5.51 21.82
C SER A 306 -1.36 4.67 20.70
N THR A 307 -0.56 4.39 19.67
CA THR A 307 -1.01 3.59 18.53
C THR A 307 -1.11 2.11 18.90
N TRP A 308 -0.13 1.56 19.64
CA TRP A 308 -0.19 0.19 20.16
C TRP A 308 -1.35 -0.01 21.14
N ALA A 309 -1.57 0.94 22.06
CA ALA A 309 -2.72 0.89 22.98
C ALA A 309 -4.06 0.86 22.22
N SER A 310 -4.17 1.66 21.14
CA SER A 310 -5.35 1.64 20.28
C SER A 310 -5.48 0.33 19.47
N ALA A 311 -4.38 -0.26 19.05
CA ALA A 311 -4.39 -1.54 18.34
C ALA A 311 -4.86 -2.67 19.26
N LYS A 312 -4.24 -2.79 20.45
CA LYS A 312 -4.61 -3.82 21.45
C LYS A 312 -6.09 -3.79 21.83
N LYS A 313 -6.69 -2.60 21.99
CA LYS A 313 -8.14 -2.47 22.33
C LYS A 313 -9.08 -2.97 21.22
N LYS A 314 -8.60 -3.09 19.99
CA LYS A 314 -9.42 -3.43 18.81
C LYS A 314 -9.09 -4.79 18.21
N MET A 315 -8.05 -5.43 18.72
CA MET A 315 -7.71 -6.80 18.33
C MET A 315 -8.38 -7.77 19.30
N PRO A 316 -8.97 -8.86 18.82
CA PRO A 316 -9.37 -9.96 19.70
C PRO A 316 -8.12 -10.52 20.38
N ALA A 317 -8.32 -11.07 21.56
CA ALA A 317 -7.28 -11.75 22.33
C ALA A 317 -6.69 -12.93 21.54
#